data_cf6cc661783d8c7d7488afc0e7178a07
#
_entry.id   cf6cc661783d8c7d7488afc0e7178a07
#
_cell.length_a   1.000
_cell.length_b   1.000
_cell.length_c   1.000
_cell.angle_alpha   90.00
_cell.angle_beta   90.00
_cell.angle_gamma   90.00
#
_symmetry.space_group_name_H-M   'P 1'
#
loop_
_entity.id
_entity.type
_entity.pdbx_description
1 polymer ?
#
loop_
_entity_poly.entity_id
_entity_poly.type
_entity_poly.pdbx_seq_one_letter_code
_entity_poly.pdbx_strand_id
1 'polypeptide(L)' 'MKAMKIEEAIVFLLATEGHGMTSESLAREINIRKLHLRKDGQQVTSKQVYAVCMRYKEMFAKEGTLIRLLA' A
#
# COMPACT_ATOMS: atom_id res chain seq x y z
N MET A 1 12.47 -6.49 -14.42
CA MET A 1 11.58 -6.93 -13.37
C MET A 1 10.31 -6.10 -13.38
N LYS A 2 9.17 -6.74 -13.29
CA LYS A 2 7.88 -6.05 -13.36
C LYS A 2 7.54 -5.42 -12.02
N ALA A 3 7.15 -4.14 -12.03
CA ALA A 3 6.68 -3.48 -10.82
C ALA A 3 5.32 -4.06 -10.41
N MET A 4 5.06 -4.05 -9.11
CA MET A 4 3.79 -4.51 -8.57
C MET A 4 2.71 -3.45 -8.78
N LYS A 5 1.46 -3.87 -8.84
CA LYS A 5 0.34 -2.95 -8.69
C LYS A 5 0.33 -2.41 -7.26
N ILE A 6 -0.32 -1.26 -7.05
CA ILE A 6 -0.34 -0.66 -5.71
C ILE A 6 -0.92 -1.61 -4.68
N GLU A 7 -2.04 -2.27 -4.98
CA GLU A 7 -2.65 -3.22 -4.04
C GLU A 7 -1.72 -4.39 -3.73
N GLU A 8 -0.96 -4.85 -4.71
CA GLU A 8 0.02 -5.93 -4.51
C GLU A 8 1.15 -5.47 -3.59
N ALA A 9 1.63 -4.25 -3.79
CA ALA A 9 2.69 -3.68 -2.97
C ALA A 9 2.23 -3.54 -1.52
N ILE A 10 0.98 -3.11 -1.31
CA ILE A 10 0.43 -2.98 0.04
C ILE A 10 0.36 -4.35 0.72
N VAL A 11 -0.14 -5.36 0.03
CA VAL A 11 -0.19 -6.72 0.58
C VAL A 11 1.21 -7.20 0.95
N PHE A 12 2.17 -6.99 0.06
CA PHE A 12 3.56 -7.38 0.30
C PHE A 12 4.10 -6.74 1.57
N LEU A 13 3.89 -5.44 1.74
CA LEU A 13 4.40 -4.72 2.90
C LEU A 13 3.72 -5.17 4.20
N LEU A 14 2.40 -5.28 4.20
CA LEU A 14 1.67 -5.70 5.39
C LEU A 14 2.03 -7.12 5.80
N ALA A 15 2.20 -8.00 4.84
CA ALA A 15 2.59 -9.38 5.12
C ALA A 15 4.03 -9.47 5.62
N THR A 16 4.92 -8.68 5.01
CA THR A 16 6.35 -8.70 5.38
C THR A 16 6.58 -8.10 6.75
N GLU A 17 5.93 -6.95 7.04
CA GLU A 17 6.09 -6.28 8.34
C GLU A 17 5.33 -6.97 9.45
N GLY A 18 4.26 -7.68 9.11
CA GLY A 18 3.50 -8.45 10.09
C GLY A 18 2.62 -7.63 11.02
N HIS A 19 2.35 -6.36 10.68
CA HIS A 19 1.48 -5.49 11.48
C HIS A 19 0.86 -4.43 10.59
N GLY A 20 -0.16 -3.74 11.10
CA GLY A 20 -0.81 -2.66 10.37
C GLY A 20 0.12 -1.48 10.16
N MET A 21 -0.13 -0.73 9.09
CA MET A 21 0.67 0.44 8.73
C MET A 21 -0.25 1.57 8.30
N THR A 22 0.21 2.81 8.49
CA THR A 22 -0.55 3.97 8.02
C THR A 22 -0.41 4.12 6.52
N SER A 23 -1.36 4.84 5.90
CA SER A 23 -1.26 5.08 4.46
C SER A 23 0.00 5.86 4.09
N GLU A 24 0.45 6.77 4.96
CA GLU A 24 1.69 7.50 4.75
C GLU A 24 2.90 6.57 4.78
N SER A 25 2.95 5.67 5.76
CA SER A 25 4.06 4.70 5.86
C SER A 25 4.07 3.77 4.65
N LEU A 26 2.91 3.29 4.24
CA LEU A 26 2.81 2.43 3.07
C LEU A 26 3.29 3.15 1.81
N ALA A 27 2.85 4.38 1.60
CA ALA A 27 3.27 5.14 0.43
C ALA A 27 4.78 5.36 0.44
N ARG A 28 5.33 5.73 1.59
CA ARG A 28 6.77 5.97 1.73
C ARG A 28 7.57 4.70 1.42
N GLU A 29 7.17 3.56 1.98
CA GLU A 29 7.89 2.31 1.74
C GLU A 29 7.78 1.86 0.28
N ILE A 30 6.61 2.04 -0.32
CA ILE A 30 6.45 1.71 -1.74
C ILE A 30 7.42 2.53 -2.59
N ASN A 31 7.56 3.82 -2.29
CA ASN A 31 8.44 4.70 -3.03
C ASN A 31 9.92 4.39 -2.78
N ILE A 32 10.30 4.18 -1.51
CA ILE A 32 11.68 3.88 -1.14
C ILE A 32 12.14 2.57 -1.76
N ARG A 33 11.30 1.54 -1.70
CA ARG A 33 11.63 0.21 -2.22
C ARG A 33 11.31 0.06 -3.70
N LYS A 34 10.73 1.09 -4.31
CA LYS A 34 10.34 1.09 -5.72
C LYS A 34 9.45 -0.11 -6.07
N LEU A 35 8.50 -0.41 -5.20
CA LEU A 35 7.61 -1.55 -5.39
C LEU A 35 6.59 -1.30 -6.49
N HIS A 36 6.18 -0.05 -6.67
CA HIS A 36 5.24 0.34 -7.72
C HIS A 36 5.76 1.59 -8.42
N LEU A 37 5.76 1.57 -9.74
CA LEU A 37 6.19 2.70 -10.56
C LEU A 37 4.99 3.23 -11.33
N ARG A 38 4.65 4.50 -11.09
CA ARG A 38 3.56 5.15 -11.81
C ARG A 38 3.98 5.47 -13.24
N LYS A 39 3.02 5.44 -14.15
CA LYS A 39 3.28 5.73 -15.57
C LYS A 39 3.76 7.16 -15.78
N ASP A 40 3.32 8.09 -14.93
CA ASP A 40 3.71 9.50 -15.04
C ASP A 40 5.02 9.82 -14.34
N GLY A 41 5.67 8.83 -13.75
CA GLY A 41 6.95 9.02 -13.07
C GLY A 41 6.84 9.67 -11.70
N GLN A 42 5.63 9.93 -11.22
CA GLN A 42 5.41 10.53 -9.91
C GLN A 42 5.45 9.48 -8.82
N GLN A 43 5.70 9.92 -7.59
CA GLN A 43 5.68 9.03 -6.44
C GLN A 43 4.24 8.68 -6.05
N VAL A 44 4.08 7.52 -5.45
CA VAL A 44 2.80 7.10 -4.88
C VAL A 44 2.50 7.97 -3.67
N THR A 45 1.27 8.46 -3.54
CA THR A 45 0.86 9.30 -2.42
C THR A 45 0.03 8.50 -1.42
N SER A 46 -0.05 9.02 -0.18
CA SER A 46 -0.89 8.40 0.84
C SER A 46 -2.36 8.37 0.41
N LYS A 47 -2.80 9.39 -0.32
CA LYS A 47 -4.16 9.43 -0.85
C LYS A 47 -4.44 8.27 -1.80
N GLN A 48 -3.48 7.96 -2.66
CA GLN A 48 -3.62 6.83 -3.59
C GLN A 48 -3.68 5.51 -2.84
N VAL A 49 -2.83 5.35 -1.83
CA VAL A 49 -2.85 4.14 -1.00
C VAL A 49 -4.20 3.99 -0.33
N TYR A 50 -4.69 5.06 0.27
CA TYR A 50 -5.98 5.03 0.96
C TYR A 50 -7.11 4.67 -0.02
N ALA A 51 -7.12 5.29 -1.19
CA ALA A 51 -8.16 5.03 -2.19
C ALA A 51 -8.14 3.57 -2.65
N VAL A 52 -6.95 3.01 -2.84
CA VAL A 52 -6.81 1.61 -3.22
C VAL A 52 -7.34 0.70 -2.11
N CYS A 53 -6.99 0.99 -0.85
CA CYS A 53 -7.47 0.19 0.27
C CYS A 53 -8.99 0.22 0.39
N MET A 54 -9.61 1.38 0.12
CA MET A 54 -11.05 1.49 0.14
C MET A 54 -11.71 0.76 -1.02
N ARG A 55 -11.02 0.64 -2.15
CA ARG A 55 -11.53 -0.11 -3.30
C ARG A 55 -11.51 -1.63 -3.03
N TYR A 56 -10.51 -2.09 -2.30
CA TYR A 56 -10.34 -3.53 -2.02
C TYR A 56 -10.67 -3.84 -0.57
N LYS A 57 -11.90 -3.54 -0.17
CA LYS A 57 -12.34 -3.72 1.22
C LYS A 57 -12.28 -5.16 1.69
N GLU A 58 -12.37 -6.11 0.76
CA GLU A 58 -12.27 -7.53 1.08
C GLU A 58 -10.85 -7.95 1.42
N MET A 59 -9.86 -7.13 1.09
CA MET A 59 -8.45 -7.43 1.34
C MET A 59 -7.88 -6.66 2.52
N PHE A 60 -8.40 -5.48 2.80
CA PHE A 60 -7.82 -4.58 3.79
C PHE A 60 -8.87 -4.05 4.74
N ALA A 61 -8.50 -3.97 6.02
CA ALA A 61 -9.33 -3.34 7.04
C ALA A 61 -8.63 -2.11 7.56
N LYS A 62 -9.41 -1.09 7.91
CA LYS A 62 -8.87 0.13 8.51
C LYS A 62 -9.25 0.17 9.99
N GLU A 63 -8.26 0.32 10.86
CA GLU A 63 -8.48 0.48 12.30
C GLU A 63 -7.80 1.77 12.73
N GLY A 64 -8.61 2.81 12.99
CA GLY A 64 -8.05 4.13 13.25
C GLY A 64 -7.27 4.61 12.05
N THR A 65 -5.97 4.86 12.24
CA THR A 65 -5.09 5.29 11.15
C THR A 65 -4.33 4.13 10.51
N LEU A 66 -4.49 2.92 11.03
CA LEU A 66 -3.76 1.76 10.54
C LEU A 66 -4.57 0.98 9.51
N ILE A 67 -3.88 0.52 8.49
CA ILE A 67 -4.44 -0.36 7.47
C ILE A 67 -3.89 -1.75 7.76
N ARG A 68 -4.77 -2.73 7.81
CA ARG A 68 -4.41 -4.12 8.12
C ARG A 68 -4.82 -5.04 6.98
N LEU A 69 -4.06 -6.10 6.82
CA LEU A 69 -4.38 -7.14 5.86
C LEU A 69 -5.42 -8.07 6.47
N LEU A 70 -6.49 -8.33 5.74
CA LEU A 70 -7.49 -9.33 6.12
C LEU A 70 -6.99 -10.67 5.58
N ALA A 71 -6.69 -11.56 6.48
CA ALA A 71 -6.16 -12.86 6.09
C ALA A 71 -7.26 -13.85 5.79
#